data_91f213259e69b1886526dbdb1d2e7908
#
_entry.id   91f213259e69b1886526dbdb1d2e7908
#
_cell.length_a   1.000
_cell.length_b   1.000
_cell.length_c   1.000
_cell.angle_alpha   90.00
_cell.angle_beta   90.00
_cell.angle_gamma   90.00
#
_symmetry.space_group_name_H-M   'P 1'
#
loop_
_entity.id
_entity.type
_entity.pdbx_description
1 polymer ?
#
loop_
_entity_poly.entity_id
_entity_poly.type
_entity_poly.pdbx_seq_one_letter_code
_entity_poly.pdbx_strand_id
1 'polypeptide(L)'
;ICACLVGSEMCIRDRYISWSSENRSQLIRIPAAQGEYRRAELRSPDPLCSPYLAFTLLIRAGLDGVTRQLVLPEAADVNFYTAANDVKARFHTLPETLEDARSLAASSAFIAEHLPKTIIQQYTH
;
A
#
# COMPACT_ATOMS: atom_id res chain seq x y z
N ILE A 1 -5.79 -3.68 3.06
CA ILE A 1 -4.86 -2.53 3.23
C ILE A 1 -5.36 -1.33 2.43
N CYS A 2 -5.77 -1.52 1.17
CA CYS A 2 -6.18 -0.42 0.29
C CYS A 2 -7.33 0.44 0.84
N ALA A 3 -8.34 -0.15 1.48
CA ALA A 3 -9.51 0.59 1.98
C ALA A 3 -9.17 1.59 3.10
N CYS A 4 -8.10 1.37 3.84
CA CYS A 4 -7.65 2.28 4.90
C CYS A 4 -6.67 3.34 4.38
N LEU A 5 -6.30 3.28 3.09
CA LEU A 5 -5.21 4.03 2.50
C LEU A 5 -5.65 4.96 1.36
N VAL A 6 -6.94 4.97 1.00
CA VAL A 6 -7.46 5.84 -0.07
C VAL A 6 -7.74 7.21 0.50
N GLY A 7 -6.99 8.19 0.04
CA GLY A 7 -7.17 9.59 0.36
C GLY A 7 -8.16 10.30 -0.56
N SER A 8 -8.56 11.50 -0.16
CA SER A 8 -9.47 12.37 -0.93
C SER A 8 -8.86 12.88 -2.24
N GLU A 9 -7.54 12.90 -2.34
CA GLU A 9 -6.80 13.26 -3.56
C GLU A 9 -5.61 12.32 -3.76
N MET A 10 -5.70 11.44 -4.74
CA MET A 10 -4.64 10.50 -5.05
C MET A 10 -3.56 11.17 -5.91
N CYS A 11 -2.43 11.46 -5.28
CA CYS A 11 -1.22 11.87 -6.01
C CYS A 11 -0.69 10.71 -6.86
N ILE A 12 -0.02 11.01 -7.97
CA ILE A 12 0.68 10.01 -8.80
C ILE A 12 1.62 9.12 -7.97
N ARG A 13 2.19 9.66 -6.90
CA ARG A 13 3.07 8.95 -5.96
C ARG A 13 2.44 7.73 -5.31
N ASP A 14 1.14 7.81 -5.05
CA ASP A 14 0.43 6.83 -4.24
C ASP A 14 -0.39 5.85 -5.09
N ARG A 15 -0.40 6.08 -6.41
CA ARG A 15 -1.25 5.32 -7.34
C ARG A 15 -0.70 3.95 -7.68
N TYR A 16 0.61 3.84 -7.96
CA TYR A 16 1.23 2.61 -8.45
C TYR A 16 1.86 1.79 -7.33
N ILE A 17 1.47 0.52 -7.23
CA ILE A 17 2.02 -0.41 -6.23
C ILE A 17 3.43 -0.80 -6.65
N SER A 18 4.41 -0.11 -6.07
CA SER A 18 5.82 -0.24 -6.41
C SER A 18 6.72 0.19 -5.27
N TRP A 19 8.00 -0.16 -5.34
CA TRP A 19 8.99 0.29 -4.38
C TRP A 19 10.28 0.72 -5.08
N SER A 20 11.05 1.56 -4.41
CA SER A 20 12.40 1.98 -4.83
C SER A 20 13.24 2.39 -3.62
N SER A 21 14.55 2.37 -3.78
CA SER A 21 15.49 2.84 -2.75
C SER A 21 15.59 4.37 -2.70
N GLU A 22 15.52 5.04 -3.84
CA GLU A 22 15.79 6.48 -3.93
C GLU A 22 14.62 7.29 -4.49
N ASN A 23 13.86 6.73 -5.41
CA ASN A 23 12.82 7.45 -6.12
C ASN A 23 11.60 7.72 -5.22
N ARG A 24 11.22 8.99 -5.11
CA ARG A 24 10.09 9.45 -4.28
C ARG A 24 8.73 9.36 -4.97
N SER A 25 8.65 8.91 -6.21
CA SER A 25 7.37 8.70 -6.91
C SER A 25 6.77 7.31 -6.67
N GLN A 26 7.42 6.49 -5.83
CA GLN A 26 6.98 5.13 -5.50
C GLN A 26 6.12 5.12 -4.24
N LEU A 27 5.22 4.14 -4.15
CA LEU A 27 4.35 3.89 -3.00
C LEU A 27 5.18 3.57 -1.74
N ILE A 28 6.18 2.70 -1.90
CA ILE A 28 7.08 2.29 -0.83
C ILE A 28 8.49 2.72 -1.18
N ARG A 29 9.13 3.41 -0.24
CA ARG A 29 10.54 3.74 -0.33
C ARG A 29 11.32 2.97 0.73
N ILE A 30 12.40 2.31 0.32
CA ILE A 30 13.34 1.60 1.22
C ILE A 30 14.70 2.31 1.10
N PRO A 31 14.96 3.36 1.89
CA PRO A 31 16.22 4.08 1.81
C PRO A 31 17.43 3.19 2.05
N ALA A 32 18.51 3.46 1.37
CA ALA A 32 19.81 2.82 1.63
C ALA A 32 20.30 3.24 3.01
N ALA A 33 20.01 2.42 4.02
CA ALA A 33 20.44 2.63 5.40
C ALA A 33 20.96 1.32 5.98
N GLN A 34 21.90 1.41 6.92
CA GLN A 34 22.51 0.25 7.56
C GLN A 34 22.15 0.18 9.06
N GLY A 35 22.21 -1.03 9.61
CA GLY A 35 21.99 -1.27 11.04
C GLY A 35 20.59 -0.87 11.50
N GLU A 36 20.53 -0.17 12.60
CA GLU A 36 19.28 0.28 13.25
C GLU A 36 18.49 1.35 12.48
N TYR A 37 19.11 1.97 11.47
CA TYR A 37 18.46 2.97 10.63
C TYR A 37 17.68 2.37 9.45
N ARG A 38 17.66 1.05 9.30
CA ARG A 38 16.88 0.37 8.26
C ARG A 38 15.40 0.62 8.48
N ARG A 39 14.74 1.11 7.44
CA ARG A 39 13.31 1.40 7.46
C ARG A 39 12.68 1.27 6.08
N ALA A 40 11.40 1.09 6.05
CA ALA A 40 10.57 1.28 4.87
C ALA A 40 9.60 2.44 5.13
N GLU A 41 9.44 3.30 4.16
CA GLU A 41 8.52 4.43 4.18
C GLU A 41 7.32 4.10 3.29
N LEU A 42 6.15 3.89 3.89
CA LEU A 42 4.90 3.76 3.15
C LEU A 42 4.25 5.15 3.01
N ARG A 43 3.84 5.51 1.79
CA ARG A 43 3.39 6.87 1.47
C ARG A 43 1.88 6.99 1.22
N SER A 44 1.17 5.88 1.16
CA SER A 44 -0.24 5.85 0.79
C SER A 44 -1.26 6.13 1.91
N PRO A 45 -0.95 6.04 3.22
CA PRO A 45 -1.97 6.28 4.22
C PRO A 45 -2.52 7.71 4.15
N ASP A 46 -3.86 7.82 4.08
CA ASP A 46 -4.56 9.09 4.17
C ASP A 46 -4.49 9.65 5.60
N PRO A 47 -4.32 10.97 5.80
CA PRO A 47 -4.35 11.58 7.12
C PRO A 47 -5.65 11.35 7.91
N LEU A 48 -6.77 11.07 7.22
CA LEU A 48 -8.06 10.77 7.83
C LEU A 48 -8.29 9.28 8.12
N CYS A 49 -7.37 8.40 7.69
CA CYS A 49 -7.51 6.98 8.00
C CYS A 49 -7.36 6.70 9.49
N SER A 50 -8.02 5.64 9.99
CA SER A 50 -7.79 5.17 11.35
C SER A 50 -6.37 4.65 11.52
N PRO A 51 -5.50 5.29 12.31
CA PRO A 51 -4.12 4.85 12.49
C PRO A 51 -4.05 3.46 13.11
N TYR A 52 -5.00 3.09 13.96
CA TYR A 52 -5.06 1.77 14.58
C TYR A 52 -5.26 0.67 13.55
N LEU A 53 -6.18 0.86 12.60
CA LEU A 53 -6.43 -0.11 11.53
C LEU A 53 -5.26 -0.13 10.53
N ALA A 54 -4.75 1.03 10.15
CA ALA A 54 -3.62 1.13 9.24
C ALA A 54 -2.40 0.41 9.79
N PHE A 55 -1.98 0.68 11.03
CA PHE A 55 -0.84 0.01 11.66
C PHE A 55 -1.08 -1.48 11.86
N THR A 56 -2.28 -1.89 12.28
CA THR A 56 -2.61 -3.30 12.42
C THR A 56 -2.41 -4.05 11.11
N LEU A 57 -2.99 -3.56 10.02
CA LEU A 57 -2.88 -4.21 8.72
C LEU A 57 -1.45 -4.17 8.14
N LEU A 58 -0.72 -3.07 8.34
CA LEU A 58 0.67 -2.96 7.90
C LEU A 58 1.59 -3.93 8.62
N ILE A 59 1.48 -4.03 9.94
CA ILE A 59 2.26 -4.97 10.74
C ILE A 59 1.93 -6.41 10.33
N ARG A 60 0.64 -6.73 10.19
CA ARG A 60 0.22 -8.08 9.75
C ARG A 60 0.71 -8.41 8.35
N ALA A 61 0.65 -7.47 7.41
CA ALA A 61 1.18 -7.68 6.06
C ALA A 61 2.71 -7.89 6.06
N GLY A 62 3.44 -7.14 6.88
CA GLY A 62 4.87 -7.33 7.03
C GLY A 62 5.22 -8.70 7.62
N LEU A 63 4.52 -9.11 8.68
CA LEU A 63 4.70 -10.43 9.30
C LEU A 63 4.33 -11.58 8.35
N ASP A 64 3.26 -11.44 7.57
CA ASP A 64 2.88 -12.42 6.54
C ASP A 64 4.00 -12.58 5.51
N GLY A 65 4.55 -11.46 5.03
CA GLY A 65 5.68 -11.47 4.10
C GLY A 65 6.90 -12.22 4.65
N VAL A 66 7.25 -11.99 5.92
CA VAL A 66 8.35 -12.69 6.60
C VAL A 66 8.04 -14.18 6.77
N THR A 67 6.84 -14.52 7.26
CA THR A 67 6.43 -15.90 7.49
C THR A 67 6.41 -16.74 6.22
N ARG A 68 5.93 -16.14 5.13
CA ARG A 68 5.85 -16.78 3.81
C ARG A 68 7.16 -16.69 3.02
N GLN A 69 8.18 -16.04 3.56
CA GLN A 69 9.47 -15.80 2.91
C GLN A 69 9.30 -15.21 1.49
N LEU A 70 8.40 -14.22 1.36
CA LEU A 70 8.13 -13.58 0.07
C LEU A 70 9.37 -12.87 -0.44
N VAL A 71 9.67 -13.09 -1.71
CA VAL A 71 10.75 -12.40 -2.39
C VAL A 71 10.26 -11.02 -2.84
N LEU A 72 11.04 -9.99 -2.50
CA LEU A 72 10.74 -8.63 -2.94
C LEU A 72 10.89 -8.55 -4.47
N PRO A 73 9.90 -8.02 -5.21
CA PRO A 73 10.02 -7.82 -6.64
C PRO A 73 11.11 -6.80 -6.97
N GLU A 74 11.51 -6.72 -8.24
CA GLU A 74 12.47 -5.73 -8.69
C GLU A 74 12.05 -4.31 -8.33
N ALA A 75 13.03 -3.48 -7.92
CA ALA A 75 12.79 -2.08 -7.65
C ALA A 75 12.34 -1.33 -8.91
N ALA A 76 11.35 -0.49 -8.78
CA ALA A 76 10.88 0.33 -9.89
C ALA A 76 11.66 1.65 -9.95
N ASP A 77 12.75 1.70 -10.70
CA ASP A 77 13.54 2.93 -10.91
C ASP A 77 12.94 3.82 -12.00
N VAL A 78 11.62 3.99 -11.93
CA VAL A 78 10.83 4.75 -12.90
C VAL A 78 10.25 5.98 -12.24
N ASN A 79 10.41 7.15 -12.85
CA ASN A 79 9.70 8.35 -12.42
C ASN A 79 8.27 8.35 -13.00
N PHE A 80 7.27 8.00 -12.21
CA PHE A 80 5.89 7.93 -12.67
C PHE A 80 5.28 9.26 -13.11
N TYR A 81 5.89 10.39 -12.79
CA TYR A 81 5.42 11.69 -13.31
C TYR A 81 5.69 11.84 -14.81
N THR A 82 6.83 11.31 -15.27
CA THR A 82 7.31 11.47 -16.64
C THR A 82 7.25 10.18 -17.47
N ALA A 83 6.97 9.05 -16.83
CA ALA A 83 6.94 7.76 -17.50
C ALA A 83 5.86 7.66 -18.57
N ALA A 84 6.16 6.96 -19.64
CA ALA A 84 5.20 6.66 -20.71
C ALA A 84 4.11 5.68 -20.22
N ASN A 85 2.95 5.70 -20.89
CA ASN A 85 1.79 4.93 -20.46
C ASN A 85 2.00 3.41 -20.52
N ASP A 86 2.79 2.91 -21.45
CA ASP A 86 3.17 1.50 -21.58
C ASP A 86 4.00 1.02 -20.38
N VAL A 87 4.84 1.88 -19.83
CA VAL A 87 5.61 1.60 -18.61
C VAL A 87 4.70 1.57 -17.39
N LYS A 88 3.79 2.56 -17.28
CA LYS A 88 2.81 2.65 -16.19
C LYS A 88 1.87 1.44 -16.15
N ALA A 89 1.47 0.92 -17.31
CA ALA A 89 0.58 -0.23 -17.44
C ALA A 89 1.15 -1.55 -16.87
N ARG A 90 2.44 -1.60 -16.58
CA ARG A 90 3.09 -2.77 -15.94
C ARG A 90 2.86 -2.87 -14.44
N PHE A 91 2.38 -1.80 -13.83
CA PHE A 91 2.20 -1.72 -12.37
C PHE A 91 0.72 -1.76 -12.00
N HIS A 92 0.40 -2.54 -10.97
CA HIS A 92 -0.93 -2.49 -10.37
C HIS A 92 -1.15 -1.14 -9.71
N THR A 93 -2.39 -0.68 -9.74
CA THR A 93 -2.79 0.58 -9.11
C THR A 93 -3.57 0.33 -7.82
N LEU A 94 -3.52 1.29 -6.91
CA LEU A 94 -4.48 1.37 -5.83
C LEU A 94 -5.87 1.72 -6.38
N PRO A 95 -6.95 1.40 -5.66
CA PRO A 95 -8.31 1.82 -6.03
C PRO A 95 -8.39 3.35 -6.20
N GLU A 96 -9.11 3.81 -7.20
CA GLU A 96 -9.25 5.23 -7.47
C GLU A 96 -10.36 5.89 -6.64
N THR A 97 -11.35 5.11 -6.24
CA THR A 97 -12.50 5.60 -5.45
C THR A 97 -12.60 4.90 -4.11
N LEU A 98 -13.27 5.55 -3.17
CA LEU A 98 -13.58 4.93 -1.87
C LEU A 98 -14.48 3.70 -2.04
N GLU A 99 -15.39 3.70 -3.01
CA GLU A 99 -16.28 2.58 -3.31
C GLU A 99 -15.50 1.36 -3.78
N ASP A 100 -14.55 1.55 -4.70
CA ASP A 100 -13.67 0.48 -5.15
C ASP A 100 -12.82 -0.08 -4.00
N ALA A 101 -12.30 0.81 -3.14
CA ALA A 101 -11.54 0.42 -1.97
C ALA A 101 -12.37 -0.39 -0.96
N ARG A 102 -13.63 0.01 -0.73
CA ARG A 102 -14.58 -0.73 0.11
C ARG A 102 -14.88 -2.11 -0.45
N SER A 103 -15.14 -2.20 -1.74
CA SER A 103 -15.41 -3.46 -2.43
C SER A 103 -14.23 -4.43 -2.34
N LEU A 104 -13.01 -3.93 -2.55
CA LEU A 104 -11.78 -4.71 -2.39
C LEU A 104 -11.58 -5.15 -0.94
N ALA A 105 -11.83 -4.28 0.03
CA ALA A 105 -11.72 -4.63 1.45
C ALA A 105 -12.72 -5.71 1.86
N ALA A 106 -13.97 -5.60 1.41
CA ALA A 106 -15.02 -6.57 1.70
C ALA A 106 -14.71 -7.97 1.14
N SER A 107 -14.04 -8.04 0.00
CA SER A 107 -13.66 -9.30 -0.66
C SER A 107 -12.29 -9.84 -0.27
N SER A 108 -11.51 -9.11 0.53
CA SER A 108 -10.15 -9.47 0.87
C SER A 108 -10.08 -10.56 1.94
N ALA A 109 -9.53 -11.72 1.58
CA ALA A 109 -9.25 -12.80 2.52
C ALA A 109 -8.27 -12.36 3.63
N PHE A 110 -7.26 -11.57 3.27
CA PHE A 110 -6.30 -11.02 4.24
C PHE A 110 -6.97 -10.13 5.29
N ILE A 111 -7.88 -9.24 4.88
CA ILE A 111 -8.62 -8.39 5.81
C ILE A 111 -9.55 -9.24 6.69
N ALA A 112 -10.24 -10.21 6.09
CA ALA A 112 -11.15 -11.10 6.81
C ALA A 112 -10.45 -11.95 7.88
N GLU A 113 -9.17 -12.30 7.67
CA GLU A 113 -8.35 -13.04 8.63
C GLU A 113 -7.88 -12.17 9.81
N HIS A 114 -7.59 -10.89 9.54
CA HIS A 114 -6.91 -10.04 10.51
C HIS A 114 -7.78 -8.99 11.20
N LEU A 115 -9.00 -8.76 10.73
CA LEU A 115 -9.94 -7.84 11.37
C LEU A 115 -11.26 -8.53 11.77
N PRO A 116 -11.87 -8.12 12.89
CA PRO A 116 -13.20 -8.59 13.28
C PRO A 116 -14.27 -8.23 12.22
N LYS A 117 -15.22 -9.13 11.98
CA LYS A 117 -16.31 -8.92 11.03
C LYS A 117 -17.08 -7.63 11.26
N THR A 118 -17.29 -7.25 12.51
CA THR A 118 -17.98 -6.00 12.89
C THR A 118 -17.24 -4.77 12.39
N ILE A 119 -15.91 -4.77 12.47
CA ILE A 119 -15.07 -3.67 11.95
C ILE A 119 -15.16 -3.65 10.42
N ILE A 120 -15.03 -4.80 9.77
CA ILE A 120 -15.11 -4.88 8.30
C ILE A 120 -16.45 -4.32 7.82
N GLN A 121 -17.56 -4.76 8.41
CA GLN A 121 -18.91 -4.28 8.07
C GLN A 121 -19.04 -2.76 8.24
N GLN A 122 -18.50 -2.20 9.31
CA GLN A 122 -18.59 -0.78 9.59
C GLN A 122 -17.84 0.09 8.57
N TYR A 123 -16.76 -0.42 7.96
CA TYR A 123 -15.95 0.32 7.00
C TYR A 123 -16.26 0.00 5.52
N THR A 124 -17.02 -1.06 5.26
CA THR A 124 -17.36 -1.48 3.89
C THR A 124 -18.81 -1.22 3.50
N HIS A 125 -19.62 -0.69 4.41
CA HIS A 125 -21.01 -0.26 4.16
C HIS A 125 -21.14 1.23 3.96
#